data_8af63a373f1272b89bdcca62bd18182b
#
_entry.id   8af63a373f1272b89bdcca62bd18182b
#
_cell.length_a   1.000
_cell.length_b   1.000
_cell.length_c   1.000
_cell.angle_alpha   90.00
_cell.angle_beta   90.00
_cell.angle_gamma   90.00
#
_symmetry.space_group_name_H-M   'P 1'
#
loop_
_entity.id
_entity.type
_entity.pdbx_description
1 polymer ?
#
loop_
_entity_poly.entity_id
_entity_poly.type
_entity_poly.pdbx_seq_one_letter_code
_entity_poly.pdbx_strand_id
1 'polypeptide(L)'
;MASVDRGKVIYKEYCSQCHGATGKGDGPAVSGLDPKPAIHANIPFEKLPMEYLYNVINHGGAAMGKSPNMPYWNLTIGQQGVADVIAYLKATFKGVPDMATAPSGGPGGACVQPRKTAKAPDELLAKTNPLSVSAGTIQAGKILFLKTAQPVACAMCHGEQGDGKGIMGAALVPPPRNFTCGSMMKDIPDGQLFWIIKNGSPGTGMMSFAVLPDEQVWQLVHYVQSLAK
;
A
#
# COMPACT_ATOMS: atom_id res chain seq x y z
N MET A 1 24.76 12.40 9.59
CA MET A 1 23.38 12.73 10.04
C MET A 1 22.54 13.11 8.85
N ALA A 2 21.25 12.69 8.82
CA ALA A 2 20.30 13.10 7.82
C ALA A 2 19.97 14.60 7.95
N SER A 3 19.79 15.30 6.82
CA SER A 3 19.53 16.76 6.78
C SER A 3 18.28 17.06 5.99
N VAL A 4 17.36 17.79 6.59
CA VAL A 4 16.10 18.24 5.96
C VAL A 4 16.40 19.19 4.78
N ASP A 5 17.38 20.08 4.93
CA ASP A 5 17.72 21.05 3.88
C ASP A 5 18.33 20.38 2.65
N ARG A 6 19.27 19.43 2.84
CA ARG A 6 19.77 18.63 1.72
C ARG A 6 18.66 17.79 1.08
N GLY A 7 17.80 17.19 1.90
CA GLY A 7 16.65 16.44 1.42
C GLY A 7 15.67 17.28 0.60
N LYS A 8 15.46 18.53 0.97
CA LYS A 8 14.67 19.50 0.20
C LYS A 8 15.25 19.76 -1.18
N VAL A 9 16.56 19.93 -1.29
CA VAL A 9 17.23 20.09 -2.58
C VAL A 9 17.05 18.86 -3.45
N ILE A 10 17.32 17.67 -2.88
CA ILE A 10 17.14 16.39 -3.60
C ILE A 10 15.69 16.21 -4.05
N TYR A 11 14.72 16.47 -3.16
CA TYR A 11 13.30 16.36 -3.50
C TYR A 11 12.92 17.25 -4.68
N LYS A 12 13.36 18.50 -4.65
CA LYS A 12 13.08 19.47 -5.71
C LYS A 12 13.68 19.04 -7.04
N GLU A 13 14.86 18.48 -7.04
CA GLU A 13 15.58 18.11 -8.26
C GLU A 13 15.03 16.80 -8.87
N TYR A 14 14.83 15.77 -8.05
CA TYR A 14 14.53 14.42 -8.55
C TYR A 14 13.09 14.00 -8.33
N CYS A 15 12.51 14.27 -7.16
CA CYS A 15 11.21 13.70 -6.77
C CYS A 15 10.04 14.54 -7.29
N SER A 16 10.19 15.88 -7.31
CA SER A 16 9.13 16.80 -7.70
C SER A 16 8.71 16.66 -9.16
N GLN A 17 9.56 16.07 -10.01
CA GLN A 17 9.26 15.82 -11.42
C GLN A 17 8.00 14.95 -11.60
N CYS A 18 7.78 14.01 -10.68
CA CYS A 18 6.59 13.16 -10.67
C CYS A 18 5.64 13.54 -9.53
N HIS A 19 6.19 13.69 -8.30
CA HIS A 19 5.37 13.92 -7.11
C HIS A 19 4.89 15.36 -6.94
N GLY A 20 5.36 16.29 -7.77
CA GLY A 20 5.04 17.72 -7.67
C GLY A 20 5.80 18.44 -6.56
N ALA A 21 6.02 19.74 -6.73
CA ALA A 21 6.76 20.56 -5.75
C ALA A 21 6.07 20.61 -4.36
N THR A 22 4.75 20.48 -4.35
CA THR A 22 3.92 20.46 -3.14
C THR A 22 3.43 19.04 -2.79
N GLY A 23 3.95 18.01 -3.46
CA GLY A 23 3.61 16.63 -3.19
C GLY A 23 2.21 16.20 -3.66
N LYS A 24 1.60 16.92 -4.61
CA LYS A 24 0.24 16.64 -5.11
C LYS A 24 0.18 15.59 -6.22
N GLY A 25 1.32 15.02 -6.63
CA GLY A 25 1.38 14.09 -7.75
C GLY A 25 1.17 14.74 -9.11
N ASP A 26 1.39 16.05 -9.20
CA ASP A 26 1.15 16.93 -10.34
C ASP A 26 2.45 17.41 -11.00
N GLY A 27 3.53 16.66 -10.86
CA GLY A 27 4.82 16.98 -11.47
C GLY A 27 4.77 16.93 -12.99
N PRO A 28 5.68 17.66 -13.67
CA PRO A 28 5.68 17.76 -15.14
C PRO A 28 5.86 16.42 -15.87
N ALA A 29 6.49 15.44 -15.22
CA ALA A 29 6.72 14.11 -15.80
C ALA A 29 5.58 13.11 -15.55
N VAL A 30 4.43 13.56 -15.02
CA VAL A 30 3.34 12.66 -14.62
C VAL A 30 2.45 12.23 -15.79
N SER A 31 2.56 12.92 -16.93
CA SER A 31 1.75 12.60 -18.10
C SER A 31 2.06 11.17 -18.58
N GLY A 32 1.01 10.37 -18.77
CA GLY A 32 1.16 8.99 -19.25
C GLY A 32 1.57 7.96 -18.18
N LEU A 33 1.85 8.36 -16.94
CA LEU A 33 2.16 7.41 -15.89
C LEU A 33 0.89 6.69 -15.40
N ASP A 34 0.98 5.36 -15.35
CA ASP A 34 -0.01 4.48 -14.75
C ASP A 34 0.72 3.36 -13.98
N PRO A 35 0.46 3.21 -12.67
CA PRO A 35 -0.34 4.10 -11.82
C PRO A 35 0.30 5.50 -11.64
N LYS A 36 -0.55 6.48 -11.32
CA LYS A 36 -0.09 7.82 -10.96
C LYS A 36 0.79 7.78 -9.71
N PRO A 37 1.73 8.73 -9.57
CA PRO A 37 2.58 8.81 -8.38
C PRO A 37 1.75 9.08 -7.13
N ALA A 38 2.24 8.57 -5.98
CA ALA A 38 1.61 8.81 -4.68
C ALA A 38 1.55 10.32 -4.37
N ILE A 39 0.43 10.76 -3.82
CA ILE A 39 0.21 12.15 -3.39
C ILE A 39 0.85 12.33 -2.01
N HIS A 40 2.08 12.80 -1.96
CA HIS A 40 2.85 12.98 -0.72
C HIS A 40 2.15 13.92 0.28
N ALA A 41 1.47 14.94 -0.22
CA ALA A 41 0.73 15.90 0.62
C ALA A 41 -0.31 15.22 1.52
N ASN A 42 -0.85 14.08 1.10
CA ASN A 42 -1.86 13.33 1.85
C ASN A 42 -1.25 12.28 2.81
N ILE A 43 0.05 12.09 2.79
CA ILE A 43 0.74 11.04 3.57
C ILE A 43 1.37 11.66 4.82
N PRO A 44 1.00 11.24 6.02
CA PRO A 44 1.71 11.62 7.25
C PRO A 44 3.01 10.81 7.38
N PHE A 45 4.05 11.23 6.67
CA PHE A 45 5.33 10.51 6.56
C PHE A 45 6.01 10.23 7.91
N GLU A 46 5.78 11.07 8.94
CA GLU A 46 6.32 10.84 10.27
C GLU A 46 5.85 9.53 10.90
N LYS A 47 4.65 9.06 10.51
CA LYS A 47 4.05 7.83 11.03
C LYS A 47 4.47 6.58 10.24
N LEU A 48 5.14 6.76 9.10
CA LEU A 48 5.59 5.62 8.29
C LEU A 48 6.89 5.01 8.83
N PRO A 49 7.03 3.66 8.76
CA PRO A 49 8.28 2.99 9.13
C PRO A 49 9.46 3.53 8.31
N MET A 50 10.59 3.79 8.99
CA MET A 50 11.80 4.26 8.32
C MET A 50 12.29 3.27 7.28
N GLU A 51 12.31 1.99 7.62
CA GLU A 51 12.73 0.91 6.74
C GLU A 51 11.88 0.84 5.46
N TYR A 52 10.57 1.01 5.58
CA TYR A 52 9.68 1.06 4.41
C TYR A 52 10.05 2.21 3.47
N LEU A 53 10.20 3.42 4.00
CA LEU A 53 10.56 4.60 3.20
C LEU A 53 11.94 4.43 2.55
N TYR A 54 12.89 3.90 3.33
CA TYR A 54 14.22 3.61 2.82
C TYR A 54 14.16 2.62 1.65
N ASN A 55 13.48 1.50 1.81
CA ASN A 55 13.39 0.47 0.78
C ASN A 55 12.72 0.97 -0.49
N VAL A 56 11.62 1.74 -0.40
CA VAL A 56 10.93 2.30 -1.56
C VAL A 56 11.84 3.25 -2.35
N ILE A 57 12.57 4.12 -1.68
CA ILE A 57 13.42 5.11 -2.34
C ILE A 57 14.72 4.46 -2.83
N ASN A 58 15.32 3.61 -2.01
CA ASN A 58 16.61 2.98 -2.30
C ASN A 58 16.52 1.98 -3.45
N HIS A 59 15.48 1.15 -3.48
CA HIS A 59 15.32 0.05 -4.44
C HIS A 59 14.29 0.32 -5.54
N GLY A 60 13.56 1.44 -5.45
CA GLY A 60 12.54 1.82 -6.41
C GLY A 60 11.22 1.08 -6.26
N GLY A 61 10.24 1.50 -7.07
CA GLY A 61 8.87 0.98 -6.95
C GLY A 61 8.75 -0.50 -7.36
N ALA A 62 9.42 -0.92 -8.41
CA ALA A 62 9.34 -2.29 -8.91
C ALA A 62 9.79 -3.33 -7.87
N ALA A 63 10.88 -3.06 -7.16
CA ALA A 63 11.39 -3.94 -6.11
C ALA A 63 10.42 -4.09 -4.92
N MET A 64 9.54 -3.11 -4.76
CA MET A 64 8.52 -3.09 -3.71
C MET A 64 7.12 -3.48 -4.23
N GLY A 65 7.03 -4.11 -5.41
CA GLY A 65 5.77 -4.48 -6.04
C GLY A 65 4.88 -3.29 -6.40
N LYS A 66 5.48 -2.11 -6.58
CA LYS A 66 4.82 -0.86 -6.97
C LYS A 66 5.13 -0.52 -8.44
N SER A 67 4.79 0.70 -8.85
CA SER A 67 5.05 1.16 -10.21
C SER A 67 6.54 1.08 -10.57
N PRO A 68 6.90 0.46 -11.72
CA PRO A 68 8.27 0.47 -12.22
C PRO A 68 8.73 1.88 -12.64
N ASN A 69 7.80 2.82 -12.80
CA ASN A 69 8.11 4.21 -13.11
C ASN A 69 8.74 4.98 -11.93
N MET A 70 8.69 4.44 -10.71
CA MET A 70 9.46 4.94 -9.57
C MET A 70 10.85 4.32 -9.60
N PRO A 71 11.90 5.07 -10.02
CA PRO A 71 13.25 4.53 -10.13
C PRO A 71 13.85 4.16 -8.75
N TYR A 72 14.89 3.34 -8.77
CA TYR A 72 15.77 3.18 -7.60
C TYR A 72 16.76 4.35 -7.54
N TRP A 73 16.74 5.05 -6.44
CA TRP A 73 17.47 6.32 -6.33
C TRP A 73 18.87 6.18 -5.70
N ASN A 74 19.18 5.03 -5.11
CA ASN A 74 20.45 4.82 -4.41
C ASN A 74 21.69 5.12 -5.28
N LEU A 75 21.66 4.76 -6.56
CA LEU A 75 22.79 5.00 -7.47
C LEU A 75 22.97 6.48 -7.82
N THR A 76 21.89 7.27 -7.75
CA THR A 76 21.92 8.69 -8.11
C THR A 76 22.24 9.59 -6.94
N ILE A 77 21.59 9.35 -5.78
CA ILE A 77 21.71 10.22 -4.60
C ILE A 77 22.48 9.57 -3.44
N GLY A 78 22.85 8.30 -3.55
CA GLY A 78 23.54 7.54 -2.52
C GLY A 78 22.72 7.32 -1.25
N GLN A 79 23.22 6.50 -0.34
CA GLN A 79 22.53 6.18 0.92
C GLN A 79 22.26 7.42 1.80
N GLN A 80 23.22 8.36 1.82
CA GLN A 80 23.04 9.60 2.58
C GLN A 80 21.92 10.46 1.99
N GLY A 81 21.84 10.57 0.66
CA GLY A 81 20.77 11.28 -0.02
C GLY A 81 19.39 10.65 0.21
N VAL A 82 19.32 9.31 0.25
CA VAL A 82 18.08 8.61 0.63
C VAL A 82 17.67 8.99 2.06
N ALA A 83 18.60 8.99 3.03
CA ALA A 83 18.30 9.40 4.38
C ALA A 83 17.87 10.87 4.49
N ASP A 84 18.51 11.75 3.72
CA ASP A 84 18.20 13.19 3.69
C ASP A 84 16.81 13.46 3.13
N VAL A 85 16.44 12.81 2.01
CA VAL A 85 15.10 12.99 1.43
C VAL A 85 14.01 12.41 2.33
N ILE A 86 14.25 11.33 3.05
CA ILE A 86 13.32 10.81 4.05
C ILE A 86 13.13 11.83 5.18
N ALA A 87 14.22 12.44 5.66
CA ALA A 87 14.12 13.48 6.68
C ALA A 87 13.27 14.66 6.21
N TYR A 88 13.44 15.09 4.96
CA TYR A 88 12.61 16.14 4.36
C TYR A 88 11.15 15.73 4.24
N LEU A 89 10.85 14.52 3.73
CA LEU A 89 9.48 14.01 3.60
C LEU A 89 8.78 14.00 4.97
N LYS A 90 9.43 13.47 6.00
CA LYS A 90 8.90 13.42 7.38
C LYS A 90 8.71 14.80 7.99
N ALA A 91 9.58 15.75 7.69
CA ALA A 91 9.45 17.13 8.18
C ALA A 91 8.32 17.90 7.49
N THR A 92 8.13 17.68 6.18
CA THR A 92 7.30 18.52 5.31
C THR A 92 5.87 18.02 5.17
N PHE A 93 5.69 16.72 4.92
CA PHE A 93 4.38 16.17 4.63
C PHE A 93 3.78 15.49 5.86
N LYS A 94 2.80 16.14 6.46
CA LYS A 94 2.15 15.71 7.69
C LYS A 94 0.83 14.97 7.43
N GLY A 95 0.47 14.81 6.16
CA GLY A 95 -0.84 14.34 5.76
C GLY A 95 -1.91 15.41 5.95
N VAL A 96 -3.13 15.09 5.59
CA VAL A 96 -4.27 15.96 5.89
C VAL A 96 -4.75 15.70 7.31
N PRO A 97 -4.97 16.74 8.14
CA PRO A 97 -5.66 16.57 9.40
C PRO A 97 -7.03 15.93 9.13
N ASP A 98 -7.41 14.95 9.95
CA ASP A 98 -8.73 14.30 9.86
C ASP A 98 -9.02 13.48 8.57
N MET A 99 -8.10 12.62 8.19
CA MET A 99 -8.48 11.56 7.25
C MET A 99 -9.39 10.47 7.87
N ALA A 100 -9.70 10.58 9.16
CA ALA A 100 -10.79 9.81 9.77
C ALA A 100 -12.16 10.22 9.20
N THR A 101 -12.27 11.42 8.58
CA THR A 101 -13.51 11.98 8.03
C THR A 101 -13.45 12.26 6.53
N ALA A 102 -12.32 11.94 5.84
CA ALA A 102 -12.35 11.98 4.38
C ALA A 102 -13.45 11.00 3.91
N PRO A 103 -14.39 11.44 3.05
CA PRO A 103 -15.42 10.54 2.55
C PRO A 103 -14.73 9.39 1.84
N SER A 104 -14.73 8.25 2.46
CA SER A 104 -14.28 7.00 1.88
C SER A 104 -15.29 6.64 0.80
N GLY A 105 -14.92 6.88 -0.44
CA GLY A 105 -15.76 6.47 -1.54
C GLY A 105 -16.84 7.49 -1.90
N GLY A 106 -17.27 7.43 -3.13
CA GLY A 106 -18.39 8.17 -3.66
C GLY A 106 -19.69 7.96 -2.87
N PRO A 107 -20.76 8.59 -3.30
CA PRO A 107 -21.96 8.83 -2.54
C PRO A 107 -22.58 7.54 -2.00
N GLY A 108 -22.71 7.54 -0.68
CA GLY A 108 -23.56 6.60 0.06
C GLY A 108 -22.83 5.31 0.45
N GLY A 109 -22.84 5.00 1.69
CA GLY A 109 -22.54 3.78 2.40
C GLY A 109 -22.63 2.40 1.71
N ALA A 110 -22.66 2.38 0.39
CA ALA A 110 -22.59 1.19 -0.41
C ALA A 110 -21.16 0.68 -0.45
N CYS A 111 -20.98 -0.58 -0.15
CA CYS A 111 -19.74 -1.34 -0.27
C CYS A 111 -19.22 -1.45 -1.72
N VAL A 112 -19.62 -0.56 -2.61
CA VAL A 112 -19.21 -0.58 -4.01
C VAL A 112 -17.94 0.26 -4.16
N GLN A 113 -16.84 -0.41 -4.40
CA GLN A 113 -15.58 0.22 -4.77
C GLN A 113 -15.32 -0.10 -6.25
N PRO A 114 -15.50 0.86 -7.18
CA PRO A 114 -15.22 0.63 -8.58
C PRO A 114 -13.74 0.35 -8.77
N ARG A 115 -13.41 -0.88 -9.14
CA ARG A 115 -12.04 -1.31 -9.45
C ARG A 115 -12.05 -2.49 -10.39
N LYS A 116 -11.03 -2.55 -11.22
CA LYS A 116 -10.69 -3.78 -11.96
C LYS A 116 -9.56 -4.45 -11.20
N THR A 117 -9.84 -5.59 -10.59
CA THR A 117 -8.82 -6.43 -9.98
C THR A 117 -8.41 -7.50 -11.00
N ALA A 118 -7.13 -7.70 -11.20
CA ALA A 118 -6.66 -8.80 -12.05
C ALA A 118 -7.19 -10.13 -11.54
N LYS A 119 -7.65 -10.97 -12.46
CA LYS A 119 -8.16 -12.30 -12.14
C LYS A 119 -6.98 -13.25 -11.93
N ALA A 120 -7.04 -14.06 -10.87
CA ALA A 120 -6.09 -15.15 -10.67
C ALA A 120 -6.23 -16.21 -11.78
N PRO A 121 -5.18 -16.99 -12.08
CA PRO A 121 -5.29 -18.16 -12.94
C PRO A 121 -6.37 -19.12 -12.46
N ASP A 122 -7.06 -19.77 -13.39
CA ASP A 122 -8.20 -20.63 -13.07
C ASP A 122 -7.88 -21.76 -12.08
N GLU A 123 -6.66 -22.31 -12.15
CA GLU A 123 -6.15 -23.30 -11.21
C GLU A 123 -6.10 -22.78 -9.75
N LEU A 124 -5.79 -21.50 -9.59
CA LEU A 124 -5.74 -20.86 -8.27
C LEU A 124 -7.14 -20.43 -7.82
N LEU A 125 -7.99 -19.98 -8.74
CA LEU A 125 -9.39 -19.65 -8.41
C LEU A 125 -10.14 -20.83 -7.82
N ALA A 126 -9.87 -22.04 -8.31
CA ALA A 126 -10.49 -23.28 -7.80
C ALA A 126 -9.95 -23.72 -6.44
N LYS A 127 -8.84 -23.12 -5.95
CA LYS A 127 -8.26 -23.48 -4.65
C LYS A 127 -9.09 -22.88 -3.51
N THR A 128 -9.46 -23.76 -2.58
CA THR A 128 -9.96 -23.38 -1.26
C THR A 128 -8.82 -23.26 -0.28
N ASN A 129 -9.03 -22.51 0.80
CA ASN A 129 -8.03 -22.39 1.86
C ASN A 129 -7.79 -23.76 2.52
N PRO A 130 -6.55 -24.28 2.50
CA PRO A 130 -6.25 -25.60 3.07
C PRO A 130 -6.22 -25.60 4.60
N LEU A 131 -6.17 -24.43 5.24
CA LEU A 131 -6.17 -24.31 6.68
C LEU A 131 -7.61 -24.38 7.21
N SER A 132 -7.81 -25.06 8.33
CA SER A 132 -9.09 -25.02 9.04
C SER A 132 -9.36 -23.63 9.61
N VAL A 133 -10.61 -23.18 9.51
CA VAL A 133 -11.07 -21.97 10.20
C VAL A 133 -11.05 -22.23 11.70
N SER A 134 -10.21 -21.51 12.42
CA SER A 134 -10.09 -21.59 13.88
C SER A 134 -9.75 -20.24 14.47
N ALA A 135 -9.98 -20.06 15.76
CA ALA A 135 -9.54 -18.86 16.47
C ALA A 135 -8.03 -18.65 16.34
N GLY A 136 -7.24 -19.73 16.31
CA GLY A 136 -5.79 -19.67 16.16
C GLY A 136 -5.36 -19.19 14.78
N THR A 137 -5.94 -19.73 13.69
CA THR A 137 -5.61 -19.31 12.32
C THR A 137 -6.04 -17.87 12.06
N ILE A 138 -7.20 -17.46 12.56
CA ILE A 138 -7.67 -16.07 12.45
C ILE A 138 -6.76 -15.13 13.24
N GLN A 139 -6.36 -15.50 14.46
CA GLN A 139 -5.47 -14.68 15.30
C GLN A 139 -4.08 -14.55 14.67
N ALA A 140 -3.52 -15.60 14.08
CA ALA A 140 -2.25 -15.53 13.36
C ALA A 140 -2.35 -14.56 12.16
N GLY A 141 -3.40 -14.69 11.35
CA GLY A 141 -3.68 -13.75 10.26
C GLY A 141 -3.84 -12.31 10.73
N LYS A 142 -4.49 -12.09 11.88
CA LYS A 142 -4.63 -10.76 12.49
C LYS A 142 -3.29 -10.15 12.86
N ILE A 143 -2.38 -10.93 13.45
CA ILE A 143 -1.04 -10.44 13.80
C ILE A 143 -0.26 -10.04 12.56
N LEU A 144 -0.29 -10.87 11.50
CA LEU A 144 0.30 -10.56 10.21
C LEU A 144 -0.28 -9.26 9.64
N PHE A 145 -1.60 -9.16 9.58
CA PHE A 145 -2.31 -8.01 9.04
C PHE A 145 -1.95 -6.70 9.75
N LEU A 146 -1.92 -6.72 11.08
CA LEU A 146 -1.73 -5.53 11.90
C LEU A 146 -0.26 -5.14 12.06
N LYS A 147 0.68 -6.11 12.07
CA LYS A 147 2.04 -5.84 12.59
C LYS A 147 3.19 -6.45 11.79
N THR A 148 3.10 -7.73 11.40
CA THR A 148 4.30 -8.50 11.04
C THR A 148 4.44 -8.88 9.58
N ALA A 149 3.41 -8.63 8.74
CA ALA A 149 3.54 -8.87 7.30
C ALA A 149 4.65 -8.01 6.70
N GLN A 150 5.48 -8.63 5.87
CA GLN A 150 6.57 -7.96 5.16
C GLN A 150 6.20 -7.78 3.69
N PRO A 151 6.59 -6.67 3.07
CA PRO A 151 7.50 -5.59 3.55
C PRO A 151 6.83 -4.52 4.42
N VAL A 152 5.50 -4.58 4.60
CA VAL A 152 4.74 -3.62 5.42
C VAL A 152 3.46 -4.28 5.91
N ALA A 153 3.01 -3.94 7.12
CA ALA A 153 1.75 -4.45 7.64
C ALA A 153 0.56 -4.04 6.77
N CYS A 154 -0.36 -4.96 6.51
CA CYS A 154 -1.53 -4.74 5.64
C CYS A 154 -2.40 -3.57 6.12
N ALA A 155 -2.51 -3.41 7.45
CA ALA A 155 -3.27 -2.33 8.08
C ALA A 155 -2.79 -0.93 7.70
N MET A 156 -1.52 -0.76 7.31
CA MET A 156 -0.99 0.53 6.88
C MET A 156 -1.75 1.09 5.66
N CYS A 157 -2.23 0.22 4.78
CA CYS A 157 -3.06 0.61 3.64
C CYS A 157 -4.54 0.32 3.89
N HIS A 158 -4.86 -0.87 4.43
CA HIS A 158 -6.23 -1.32 4.57
C HIS A 158 -6.95 -0.85 5.84
N GLY A 159 -6.24 -0.15 6.76
CA GLY A 159 -6.76 0.26 8.06
C GLY A 159 -6.74 -0.88 9.09
N GLU A 160 -6.65 -0.55 10.36
CA GLU A 160 -6.63 -1.55 11.44
C GLU A 160 -7.92 -2.36 11.51
N GLN A 161 -9.04 -1.76 11.09
CA GLN A 161 -10.35 -2.40 11.01
C GLN A 161 -10.58 -3.09 9.65
N GLY A 162 -9.65 -2.98 8.71
CA GLY A 162 -9.80 -3.49 7.35
C GLY A 162 -10.78 -2.70 6.48
N ASP A 163 -11.12 -1.49 6.86
CA ASP A 163 -12.12 -0.61 6.22
C ASP A 163 -11.57 0.16 4.99
N GLY A 164 -10.31 -0.07 4.62
CA GLY A 164 -9.64 0.60 3.50
C GLY A 164 -9.09 1.99 3.84
N LYS A 165 -9.13 2.42 5.10
CA LYS A 165 -8.73 3.75 5.56
C LYS A 165 -7.37 3.79 6.23
N GLY A 166 -6.47 2.90 5.84
CA GLY A 166 -5.10 2.93 6.34
C GLY A 166 -4.37 4.19 5.93
N ILE A 167 -3.41 4.57 6.75
CA ILE A 167 -2.67 5.82 6.62
C ILE A 167 -1.95 5.96 5.27
N MET A 168 -1.47 4.84 4.70
CA MET A 168 -0.89 4.80 3.37
C MET A 168 -1.95 4.67 2.27
N GLY A 169 -3.12 4.15 2.62
CA GLY A 169 -4.22 3.92 1.69
C GLY A 169 -4.84 5.20 1.14
N ALA A 170 -4.77 6.24 1.93
CA ALA A 170 -5.36 7.55 1.62
C ALA A 170 -4.81 8.21 0.34
N ALA A 171 -3.56 7.90 -0.01
CA ALA A 171 -2.92 8.46 -1.21
C ALA A 171 -3.05 7.53 -2.43
N LEU A 172 -3.75 6.41 -2.30
CA LEU A 172 -3.84 5.42 -3.37
C LEU A 172 -5.10 5.60 -4.21
N VAL A 173 -4.94 5.48 -5.53
CA VAL A 173 -6.04 5.47 -6.50
C VAL A 173 -5.86 4.23 -7.38
N PRO A 174 -6.82 3.30 -7.36
CA PRO A 174 -8.00 3.24 -6.50
C PRO A 174 -7.65 3.04 -5.02
N PRO A 175 -8.55 3.40 -4.09
CA PRO A 175 -8.33 3.20 -2.66
C PRO A 175 -8.25 1.70 -2.31
N PRO A 176 -7.59 1.33 -1.19
CA PRO A 176 -7.53 -0.05 -0.74
C PRO A 176 -8.92 -0.65 -0.55
N ARG A 177 -9.03 -1.97 -0.76
CA ARG A 177 -10.28 -2.69 -0.56
C ARG A 177 -10.75 -2.58 0.89
N ASN A 178 -12.03 -2.28 1.05
CA ASN A 178 -12.73 -2.37 2.33
C ASN A 178 -13.16 -3.83 2.57
N PHE A 179 -12.50 -4.50 3.49
CA PHE A 179 -12.81 -5.91 3.83
C PHE A 179 -14.03 -6.05 4.74
N THR A 180 -14.52 -4.96 5.34
CA THR A 180 -15.71 -5.02 6.20
C THR A 180 -17.00 -5.14 5.41
N CYS A 181 -16.94 -5.00 4.09
CA CYS A 181 -18.09 -5.09 3.19
C CYS A 181 -18.46 -6.54 2.86
N GLY A 182 -19.38 -7.15 3.60
CA GLY A 182 -19.82 -8.52 3.39
C GLY A 182 -20.32 -8.78 1.98
N SER A 183 -21.14 -7.90 1.43
CA SER A 183 -21.68 -8.04 0.06
C SER A 183 -20.60 -8.10 -1.02
N MET A 184 -19.48 -7.42 -0.83
CA MET A 184 -18.38 -7.42 -1.78
C MET A 184 -17.40 -8.59 -1.53
N MET A 185 -17.23 -8.99 -0.28
CA MET A 185 -16.25 -10.02 0.10
C MET A 185 -16.73 -11.45 -0.15
N LYS A 186 -18.04 -11.70 -0.01
CA LYS A 186 -18.65 -13.05 -0.09
C LYS A 186 -18.41 -13.78 -1.40
N ASP A 187 -18.27 -13.03 -2.49
CA ASP A 187 -18.14 -13.59 -3.85
C ASP A 187 -16.67 -13.70 -4.29
N ILE A 188 -15.70 -13.39 -3.41
CA ILE A 188 -14.28 -13.48 -3.75
C ILE A 188 -13.74 -14.85 -3.31
N PRO A 189 -13.34 -15.71 -4.27
CA PRO A 189 -12.76 -17.01 -3.93
C PRO A 189 -11.48 -16.89 -3.10
N ASP A 190 -11.21 -17.87 -2.23
CA ASP A 190 -10.01 -17.93 -1.42
C ASP A 190 -8.74 -17.83 -2.26
N GLY A 191 -8.69 -18.57 -3.36
CA GLY A 191 -7.55 -18.56 -4.27
C GLY A 191 -7.34 -17.21 -4.96
N GLN A 192 -8.39 -16.43 -5.18
CA GLN A 192 -8.28 -15.05 -5.69
C GLN A 192 -7.61 -14.14 -4.64
N LEU A 193 -8.03 -14.24 -3.38
CA LEU A 193 -7.41 -13.49 -2.28
C LEU A 193 -5.96 -13.89 -2.09
N PHE A 194 -5.69 -15.20 -2.07
CA PHE A 194 -4.33 -15.73 -1.99
C PHE A 194 -3.44 -15.17 -3.08
N TRP A 195 -3.88 -15.26 -4.34
CA TRP A 195 -3.11 -14.81 -5.49
C TRP A 195 -2.81 -13.31 -5.43
N ILE A 196 -3.80 -12.48 -5.10
CA ILE A 196 -3.62 -11.03 -4.98
C ILE A 196 -2.61 -10.70 -3.87
N ILE A 197 -2.65 -11.37 -2.73
CA ILE A 197 -1.68 -11.14 -1.67
C ILE A 197 -0.27 -11.49 -2.16
N LYS A 198 -0.09 -12.64 -2.79
CA LYS A 198 1.23 -13.07 -3.29
C LYS A 198 1.78 -12.15 -4.38
N ASN A 199 0.95 -11.74 -5.33
CA ASN A 199 1.41 -11.06 -6.55
C ASN A 199 1.18 -9.54 -6.54
N GLY A 200 0.43 -9.03 -5.56
CA GLY A 200 -0.05 -7.66 -5.61
C GLY A 200 -1.24 -7.50 -6.56
N SER A 201 -1.67 -6.27 -6.74
CA SER A 201 -2.79 -5.93 -7.63
C SER A 201 -2.31 -4.96 -8.71
N PRO A 202 -2.01 -5.43 -9.92
CA PRO A 202 -1.57 -4.58 -11.03
C PRO A 202 -2.55 -3.42 -11.29
N GLY A 203 -2.02 -2.24 -11.60
CA GLY A 203 -2.82 -1.02 -11.78
C GLY A 203 -3.31 -0.39 -10.47
N THR A 204 -2.84 -0.87 -9.32
CA THR A 204 -3.16 -0.30 -7.99
C THR A 204 -1.89 -0.12 -7.16
N GLY A 205 -2.03 0.52 -5.99
CA GLY A 205 -0.91 0.64 -5.05
C GLY A 205 -0.65 -0.61 -4.20
N MET A 206 -1.37 -1.72 -4.40
CA MET A 206 -1.15 -2.94 -3.62
C MET A 206 0.08 -3.70 -4.14
N MET A 207 1.11 -3.74 -3.32
CA MET A 207 2.35 -4.45 -3.61
C MET A 207 2.22 -5.97 -3.44
N SER A 208 3.20 -6.69 -3.97
CA SER A 208 3.38 -8.14 -3.78
C SER A 208 3.87 -8.46 -2.37
N PHE A 209 3.34 -9.52 -1.79
CA PHE A 209 3.78 -10.15 -0.55
C PHE A 209 4.33 -11.57 -0.82
N ALA A 210 4.99 -11.75 -1.96
CA ALA A 210 5.57 -13.05 -2.36
C ALA A 210 6.55 -13.63 -1.33
N VAL A 211 7.17 -12.77 -0.53
CA VAL A 211 8.09 -13.14 0.55
C VAL A 211 7.41 -13.92 1.68
N LEU A 212 6.10 -13.77 1.88
CA LEU A 212 5.37 -14.50 2.91
C LEU A 212 5.24 -15.98 2.51
N PRO A 213 5.49 -16.92 3.44
CA PRO A 213 5.14 -18.33 3.26
C PRO A 213 3.65 -18.50 2.94
N ASP A 214 3.31 -19.51 2.15
CA ASP A 214 1.92 -19.76 1.74
C ASP A 214 0.95 -19.95 2.91
N GLU A 215 1.39 -20.60 3.99
CA GLU A 215 0.61 -20.74 5.21
C GLU A 215 0.20 -19.39 5.80
N GLN A 216 1.14 -18.44 5.86
CA GLN A 216 0.86 -17.09 6.37
C GLN A 216 -0.12 -16.33 5.47
N VAL A 217 -0.03 -16.53 4.16
CA VAL A 217 -0.99 -15.94 3.22
C VAL A 217 -2.39 -16.54 3.43
N TRP A 218 -2.50 -17.85 3.65
CA TRP A 218 -3.77 -18.50 3.95
C TRP A 218 -4.37 -18.06 5.30
N GLN A 219 -3.54 -17.81 6.30
CA GLN A 219 -3.96 -17.21 7.57
C GLN A 219 -4.51 -15.78 7.34
N LEU A 220 -3.85 -14.98 6.50
CA LEU A 220 -4.35 -13.66 6.10
C LEU A 220 -5.70 -13.75 5.38
N VAL A 221 -5.89 -14.71 4.47
CA VAL A 221 -7.16 -14.94 3.77
C VAL A 221 -8.29 -15.17 4.79
N HIS A 222 -8.12 -16.07 5.75
CA HIS A 222 -9.12 -16.28 6.81
C HIS A 222 -9.41 -15.01 7.62
N TYR A 223 -8.36 -14.26 7.97
CA TYR A 223 -8.55 -13.03 8.73
C TYR A 223 -9.33 -11.98 7.96
N VAL A 224 -8.95 -11.69 6.70
CA VAL A 224 -9.65 -10.64 5.93
C VAL A 224 -11.11 -11.02 5.62
N GLN A 225 -11.41 -12.32 5.44
CA GLN A 225 -12.78 -12.81 5.30
C GLN A 225 -13.57 -12.66 6.61
N SER A 226 -12.92 -12.84 7.76
CA SER A 226 -13.57 -12.68 9.08
C SER A 226 -13.96 -11.24 9.39
N LEU A 227 -13.43 -10.26 8.68
CA LEU A 227 -13.78 -8.84 8.82
C LEU A 227 -15.10 -8.50 8.14
N ALA A 228 -15.55 -9.30 7.19
CA ALA A 228 -16.77 -9.08 6.42
C ALA A 228 -18.03 -9.20 7.30
N LYS A 229 -18.88 -8.20 7.25
CA LYS A 229 -20.14 -8.11 8.03
C LYS A 229 -21.33 -7.92 7.09
#